data_6d21969421337c9cada177ae57d078b4
#
_entry.id   6d21969421337c9cada177ae57d078b4
#
_cell.length_a   1.000
_cell.length_b   1.000
_cell.length_c   1.000
_cell.angle_alpha   90.00
_cell.angle_beta   90.00
_cell.angle_gamma   90.00
#
_symmetry.space_group_name_H-M   'P 1'
#
loop_
_entity.id
_entity.type
_entity.pdbx_description
1 polymer ?
#
loop_
_entity_poly.entity_id
_entity_poly.type
_entity_poly.pdbx_seq_one_letter_code
_entity_poly.pdbx_strand_id
1 'polypeptide(L)'
;GGILSHDFVEAALMRRAGYHVWLVSDLQGSYEQQPPDLLSELQRDRRWCQGNLQNARLMAEPGIHPVHRSMFVTGAMAYLSAPLWLAFLTLGTALWLSGAKLVADWHILPAELLALWAWTLCLLFLPRILGVAAVFMRREQKEYGGTFSLLKSAALESVLAILQAPIRMLAHSLFVLIALTGLKLEWKSPPREAHAVPWRHAVRQLAPMSGVIGLLALGVALIDSSALLWLMPVGLPLALAIPLAVWTSQIALGQALRAQRLLLIPEESWSPPVLRRAWLHASRLARPAPLAVL
;
A
#
# COMPACT_ATOMS: atom_id res chain seq x y z
N GLY A 1 17.68 4.23 22.28
CA GLY A 1 17.45 4.87 21.01
C GLY A 1 16.21 4.32 20.32
N GLY A 2 15.34 5.17 19.81
CA GLY A 2 14.00 4.88 19.40
C GLY A 2 13.86 3.85 18.27
N ILE A 3 13.22 2.75 18.59
CA ILE A 3 12.67 1.79 17.63
C ILE A 3 11.34 2.38 17.15
N LEU A 4 11.17 2.59 15.85
CA LEU A 4 9.98 3.23 15.27
C LEU A 4 8.79 2.27 15.11
N SER A 5 9.05 0.96 15.08
CA SER A 5 8.03 -0.10 15.03
C SER A 5 8.40 -1.14 16.09
N HIS A 6 7.78 -1.04 17.27
CA HIS A 6 8.18 -1.82 18.43
C HIS A 6 7.40 -3.14 18.60
N ASP A 7 6.21 -3.27 17.99
CA ASP A 7 5.30 -4.39 18.22
C ASP A 7 5.95 -5.77 17.98
N PHE A 8 6.60 -5.95 16.82
CA PHE A 8 7.30 -7.19 16.49
C PHE A 8 8.51 -7.45 17.40
N VAL A 9 9.19 -6.37 17.81
CA VAL A 9 10.36 -6.45 18.69
C VAL A 9 9.95 -6.84 20.09
N GLU A 10 8.89 -6.24 20.63
CA GLU A 10 8.32 -6.58 21.95
C GLU A 10 7.91 -8.05 22.00
N ALA A 11 7.17 -8.52 20.97
CA ALA A 11 6.78 -9.93 20.88
C ALA A 11 7.99 -10.87 20.85
N ALA A 12 9.03 -10.52 20.08
CA ALA A 12 10.27 -11.32 20.00
C ALA A 12 11.03 -11.35 21.34
N LEU A 13 11.13 -10.20 22.01
CA LEU A 13 11.82 -10.10 23.30
C LEU A 13 11.05 -10.81 24.43
N MET A 14 9.74 -10.68 24.48
CA MET A 14 8.89 -11.42 25.40
C MET A 14 9.06 -12.94 25.22
N ARG A 15 9.05 -13.40 23.96
CA ARG A 15 9.29 -14.81 23.67
C ARG A 15 10.69 -15.27 24.09
N ARG A 16 11.72 -14.45 23.86
CA ARG A 16 13.11 -14.72 24.31
C ARG A 16 13.22 -14.81 25.82
N ALA A 17 12.42 -14.02 26.56
CA ALA A 17 12.36 -14.03 28.01
C ALA A 17 11.53 -15.21 28.57
N GLY A 18 11.03 -16.11 27.74
CA GLY A 18 10.28 -17.30 28.15
C GLY A 18 8.76 -17.10 28.24
N TYR A 19 8.24 -15.90 27.92
CA TYR A 19 6.82 -15.63 27.90
C TYR A 19 6.16 -16.08 26.58
N HIS A 20 4.86 -16.38 26.65
CA HIS A 20 4.05 -16.65 25.47
C HIS A 20 3.38 -15.39 24.96
N VAL A 21 3.38 -15.19 23.65
CA VAL A 21 2.67 -14.10 22.99
C VAL A 21 1.62 -14.70 22.06
N TRP A 22 0.36 -14.31 22.27
CA TRP A 22 -0.79 -14.82 21.56
C TRP A 22 -1.55 -13.71 20.86
N LEU A 23 -2.01 -13.98 19.65
CA LEU A 23 -3.02 -13.16 18.99
C LEU A 23 -4.40 -13.71 19.38
N VAL A 24 -5.21 -12.90 20.07
CA VAL A 24 -6.56 -13.26 20.48
C VAL A 24 -7.54 -12.61 19.52
N SER A 25 -8.01 -13.40 18.56
CA SER A 25 -8.92 -12.94 17.48
C SER A 25 -10.36 -12.68 17.98
N ASP A 26 -10.73 -13.26 19.12
CA ASP A 26 -12.11 -13.20 19.63
C ASP A 26 -12.40 -11.93 20.45
N LEU A 27 -11.35 -11.15 20.78
CA LEU A 27 -11.51 -9.88 21.47
C LEU A 27 -11.99 -8.80 20.49
N GLN A 28 -13.22 -8.35 20.70
CA GLN A 28 -13.83 -7.26 19.95
C GLN A 28 -13.73 -5.94 20.70
N GLY A 29 -13.90 -4.82 19.96
CA GLY A 29 -13.99 -3.49 20.57
C GLY A 29 -12.79 -2.60 20.33
N SER A 30 -11.77 -3.09 19.62
CA SER A 30 -10.63 -2.28 19.15
C SER A 30 -10.72 -2.14 17.62
N TYR A 31 -10.78 -0.89 17.15
CA TYR A 31 -10.91 -0.56 15.73
C TYR A 31 -9.93 0.53 15.37
N GLU A 32 -9.26 0.37 14.24
CA GLU A 32 -8.32 1.36 13.69
C GLU A 32 -8.77 1.77 12.30
N GLN A 33 -8.59 3.04 11.98
CA GLN A 33 -8.89 3.60 10.67
C GLN A 33 -7.62 3.64 9.82
N GLN A 34 -7.72 3.19 8.57
CA GLN A 34 -6.65 3.34 7.60
C GLN A 34 -6.44 4.81 7.21
N PRO A 35 -5.23 5.19 6.72
CA PRO A 35 -5.01 6.52 6.18
C PRO A 35 -6.04 6.87 5.11
N PRO A 36 -6.57 8.10 5.11
CA PRO A 36 -7.71 8.47 4.28
C PRO A 36 -7.36 8.66 2.80
N ASP A 37 -6.10 8.81 2.47
CA ASP A 37 -5.61 9.10 1.11
C ASP A 37 -4.21 8.52 0.86
N LEU A 38 -3.82 8.43 -0.41
CA LEU A 38 -2.55 7.86 -0.85
C LEU A 38 -1.33 8.58 -0.23
N LEU A 39 -1.36 9.90 -0.09
CA LEU A 39 -0.20 10.64 0.44
C LEU A 39 -0.01 10.39 1.94
N SER A 40 -1.11 10.34 2.68
CA SER A 40 -1.12 9.97 4.10
C SER A 40 -0.66 8.52 4.31
N GLU A 41 -1.05 7.61 3.41
CA GLU A 41 -0.57 6.23 3.40
C GLU A 41 0.94 6.18 3.17
N LEU A 42 1.47 6.87 2.17
CA LEU A 42 2.91 6.92 1.90
C LEU A 42 3.72 7.52 3.06
N GLN A 43 3.16 8.51 3.79
CA GLN A 43 3.79 9.05 5.00
C GLN A 43 3.87 8.00 6.11
N ARG A 44 2.81 7.22 6.33
CA ARG A 44 2.81 6.09 7.26
C ARG A 44 3.84 5.05 6.85
N ASP A 45 3.83 4.66 5.58
CA ASP A 45 4.69 3.62 5.03
C ASP A 45 6.18 3.99 5.09
N ARG A 46 6.51 5.27 4.93
CA ARG A 46 7.87 5.78 5.13
C ARG A 46 8.39 5.48 6.54
N ARG A 47 7.56 5.70 7.56
CA ARG A 47 7.89 5.39 8.95
C ARG A 47 8.02 3.89 9.18
N TRP A 48 7.08 3.12 8.65
CA TRP A 48 7.10 1.67 8.77
C TRP A 48 8.27 1.02 8.03
N CYS A 49 8.64 1.55 6.87
CA CYS A 49 9.84 1.14 6.15
C CYS A 49 11.08 1.27 7.03
N GLN A 50 11.28 2.45 7.62
CA GLN A 50 12.44 2.69 8.50
C GLN A 50 12.40 1.77 9.71
N GLY A 51 11.25 1.59 10.36
CA GLY A 51 11.08 0.69 11.51
C GLY A 51 11.38 -0.76 11.17
N ASN A 52 10.85 -1.27 10.06
CA ASN A 52 11.10 -2.65 9.63
C ASN A 52 12.58 -2.90 9.24
N LEU A 53 13.23 -1.95 8.58
CA LEU A 53 14.66 -2.05 8.27
C LEU A 53 15.54 -1.98 9.53
N GLN A 54 15.13 -1.20 10.54
CA GLN A 54 15.80 -1.22 11.86
C GLN A 54 15.64 -2.56 12.54
N ASN A 55 14.42 -3.12 12.54
CA ASN A 55 14.10 -4.40 13.16
C ASN A 55 14.81 -5.59 12.49
N ALA A 56 15.11 -5.50 11.18
CA ALA A 56 15.85 -6.52 10.46
C ALA A 56 17.23 -6.83 11.09
N ARG A 57 17.86 -5.85 11.76
CA ARG A 57 19.13 -6.04 12.45
C ARG A 57 19.02 -7.07 13.58
N LEU A 58 17.85 -7.21 14.18
CA LEU A 58 17.60 -8.14 15.27
C LEU A 58 17.57 -9.61 14.82
N MET A 59 17.56 -9.88 13.51
CA MET A 59 17.67 -11.25 12.99
C MET A 59 18.95 -11.97 13.46
N ALA A 60 20.03 -11.23 13.63
CA ALA A 60 21.33 -11.76 14.06
C ALA A 60 21.44 -11.92 15.58
N GLU A 61 20.50 -11.37 16.35
CA GLU A 61 20.55 -11.42 17.80
C GLU A 61 20.39 -12.85 18.36
N PRO A 62 21.22 -13.24 19.33
CA PRO A 62 21.12 -14.57 19.95
C PRO A 62 19.80 -14.71 20.73
N GLY A 63 19.27 -15.95 20.76
CA GLY A 63 18.06 -16.29 21.50
C GLY A 63 16.74 -15.87 20.86
N ILE A 64 16.74 -15.20 19.71
CA ILE A 64 15.50 -14.88 18.97
C ILE A 64 14.99 -16.18 18.30
N HIS A 65 13.72 -16.48 18.55
CA HIS A 65 13.05 -17.64 17.98
C HIS A 65 12.95 -17.54 16.43
N PRO A 66 13.11 -18.64 15.67
CA PRO A 66 13.12 -18.63 14.20
C PRO A 66 11.90 -17.95 13.57
N VAL A 67 10.68 -18.11 14.14
CA VAL A 67 9.47 -17.46 13.67
C VAL A 67 9.61 -15.93 13.70
N HIS A 68 10.17 -15.36 14.76
CA HIS A 68 10.37 -13.90 14.83
C HIS A 68 11.46 -13.42 13.88
N ARG A 69 12.50 -14.25 13.65
CA ARG A 69 13.51 -13.95 12.62
C ARG A 69 12.87 -13.87 11.23
N SER A 70 12.01 -14.85 10.87
CA SER A 70 11.31 -14.81 9.60
C SER A 70 10.36 -13.63 9.48
N MET A 71 9.70 -13.20 10.57
CA MET A 71 8.87 -11.99 10.58
C MET A 71 9.68 -10.72 10.34
N PHE A 72 10.88 -10.60 10.90
CA PHE A 72 11.77 -9.46 10.62
C PHE A 72 12.24 -9.45 9.16
N VAL A 73 12.54 -10.63 8.58
CA VAL A 73 12.84 -10.75 7.14
C VAL A 73 11.65 -10.29 6.31
N THR A 74 10.46 -10.82 6.59
CA THR A 74 9.24 -10.49 5.86
C THR A 74 8.92 -8.99 5.96
N GLY A 75 9.05 -8.39 7.15
CA GLY A 75 8.87 -6.96 7.37
C GLY A 75 9.85 -6.10 6.56
N ALA A 76 11.12 -6.48 6.50
CA ALA A 76 12.12 -5.80 5.68
C ALA A 76 11.85 -5.98 4.19
N MET A 77 11.52 -7.22 3.75
CA MET A 77 11.25 -7.53 2.35
C MET A 77 9.98 -6.86 1.82
N ALA A 78 9.02 -6.53 2.68
CA ALA A 78 7.85 -5.74 2.30
C ALA A 78 8.23 -4.40 1.63
N TYR A 79 9.39 -3.84 1.98
CA TYR A 79 9.91 -2.60 1.41
C TYR A 79 11.10 -2.82 0.46
N LEU A 80 12.02 -3.74 0.78
CA LEU A 80 13.18 -4.03 -0.07
C LEU A 80 12.79 -4.61 -1.44
N SER A 81 11.64 -5.25 -1.54
CA SER A 81 11.11 -5.72 -2.82
C SER A 81 10.93 -4.59 -3.84
N ALA A 82 10.60 -3.37 -3.41
CA ALA A 82 10.36 -2.23 -4.28
C ALA A 82 11.61 -1.81 -5.07
N PRO A 83 12.78 -1.52 -4.46
CA PRO A 83 14.00 -1.22 -5.21
C PRO A 83 14.50 -2.41 -6.04
N LEU A 84 14.24 -3.66 -5.65
CA LEU A 84 14.57 -4.83 -6.48
C LEU A 84 13.73 -4.86 -7.76
N TRP A 85 12.41 -4.61 -7.67
CA TRP A 85 11.55 -4.48 -8.84
C TRP A 85 11.95 -3.29 -9.71
N LEU A 86 12.28 -2.15 -9.12
CA LEU A 86 12.76 -0.98 -9.85
C LEU A 86 14.06 -1.29 -10.59
N ALA A 87 15.03 -1.97 -9.95
CA ALA A 87 16.27 -2.42 -10.56
C ALA A 87 16.00 -3.39 -11.72
N PHE A 88 15.10 -4.35 -11.53
CA PHE A 88 14.70 -5.30 -12.58
C PHE A 88 14.14 -4.56 -13.81
N LEU A 89 13.23 -3.60 -13.63
CA LEU A 89 12.64 -2.84 -14.72
C LEU A 89 13.67 -1.95 -15.43
N THR A 90 14.55 -1.28 -14.67
CA THR A 90 15.58 -0.41 -15.24
C THR A 90 16.65 -1.19 -16.00
N LEU A 91 17.12 -2.32 -15.45
CA LEU A 91 18.08 -3.20 -16.11
C LEU A 91 17.48 -3.84 -17.37
N GLY A 92 16.23 -4.31 -17.29
CA GLY A 92 15.50 -4.87 -18.43
C GLY A 92 15.34 -3.85 -19.57
N THR A 93 14.98 -2.60 -19.21
CA THR A 93 14.89 -1.50 -20.19
C THR A 93 16.27 -1.18 -20.80
N ALA A 94 17.32 -1.11 -19.99
CA ALA A 94 18.68 -0.85 -20.46
C ALA A 94 19.19 -1.96 -21.41
N LEU A 95 18.91 -3.21 -21.10
CA LEU A 95 19.21 -4.36 -21.98
C LEU A 95 18.44 -4.27 -23.30
N TRP A 96 17.16 -3.94 -23.24
CA TRP A 96 16.36 -3.71 -24.45
C TRP A 96 16.97 -2.63 -25.35
N LEU A 97 17.27 -1.46 -24.78
CA LEU A 97 17.82 -0.32 -25.52
C LEU A 97 19.25 -0.57 -26.04
N SER A 98 20.01 -1.48 -25.42
CA SER A 98 21.32 -1.91 -25.93
C SER A 98 21.26 -2.81 -27.14
N GLY A 99 20.05 -3.17 -27.62
CA GLY A 99 19.86 -4.08 -28.74
C GLY A 99 20.07 -5.56 -28.37
N ALA A 100 20.20 -5.88 -27.07
CA ALA A 100 20.25 -7.27 -26.62
C ALA A 100 18.92 -7.96 -26.95
N LYS A 101 18.95 -8.89 -27.90
CA LYS A 101 17.78 -9.70 -28.25
C LYS A 101 17.53 -10.73 -27.15
N LEU A 102 16.82 -10.33 -26.10
CA LEU A 102 16.41 -11.21 -25.01
C LEU A 102 15.39 -12.27 -25.49
N VAL A 103 14.66 -11.95 -26.54
CA VAL A 103 13.71 -12.87 -27.19
C VAL A 103 13.93 -12.75 -28.69
N ALA A 104 14.38 -13.83 -29.32
CA ALA A 104 14.72 -13.85 -30.75
C ALA A 104 13.50 -13.62 -31.67
N ASP A 105 12.32 -13.99 -31.19
CA ASP A 105 11.06 -13.85 -31.92
C ASP A 105 9.91 -13.69 -30.93
N TRP A 106 9.37 -12.50 -30.83
CA TRP A 106 8.31 -12.23 -29.87
C TRP A 106 6.89 -12.61 -30.32
N HIS A 107 6.77 -13.21 -31.47
CA HIS A 107 5.56 -13.92 -31.86
C HIS A 107 5.41 -15.28 -31.15
N ILE A 108 6.51 -15.81 -30.57
CA ILE A 108 6.52 -17.07 -29.81
C ILE A 108 7.18 -16.79 -28.47
N LEU A 109 6.37 -16.41 -27.46
CA LEU A 109 6.87 -16.25 -26.10
C LEU A 109 7.35 -17.61 -25.58
N PRO A 110 8.61 -17.72 -25.07
CA PRO A 110 9.10 -18.94 -24.46
C PRO A 110 8.15 -19.41 -23.35
N ALA A 111 7.96 -20.73 -23.23
CA ALA A 111 7.09 -21.32 -22.22
C ALA A 111 7.47 -20.89 -20.79
N GLU A 112 8.76 -20.71 -20.54
CA GLU A 112 9.31 -20.24 -19.27
C GLU A 112 8.86 -18.80 -18.94
N LEU A 113 8.80 -17.92 -19.94
CA LEU A 113 8.33 -16.56 -19.75
C LEU A 113 6.84 -16.52 -19.47
N LEU A 114 6.04 -17.32 -20.20
CA LEU A 114 4.61 -17.48 -19.93
C LEU A 114 4.35 -18.05 -18.54
N ALA A 115 5.13 -19.04 -18.11
CA ALA A 115 5.05 -19.61 -16.76
C ALA A 115 5.38 -18.56 -15.67
N LEU A 116 6.43 -17.76 -15.89
CA LEU A 116 6.81 -16.68 -14.97
C LEU A 116 5.68 -15.62 -14.86
N TRP A 117 5.09 -15.22 -15.99
CA TRP A 117 3.96 -14.30 -16.00
C TRP A 117 2.74 -14.87 -15.27
N ALA A 118 2.37 -16.13 -15.57
CA ALA A 118 1.25 -16.79 -14.91
C ALA A 118 1.46 -16.91 -13.41
N TRP A 119 2.68 -17.27 -12.98
CA TRP A 119 3.05 -17.36 -11.57
C TRP A 119 2.99 -16.00 -10.88
N THR A 120 3.53 -14.95 -11.50
CA THR A 120 3.49 -13.59 -10.97
C THR A 120 2.04 -13.09 -10.80
N LEU A 121 1.21 -13.27 -11.83
CA LEU A 121 -0.20 -12.91 -11.74
C LEU A 121 -0.94 -13.72 -10.67
N CYS A 122 -0.66 -15.02 -10.57
CA CYS A 122 -1.20 -15.86 -9.53
C CYS A 122 -0.85 -15.30 -8.14
N LEU A 123 0.41 -15.02 -7.86
CA LEU A 123 0.84 -14.47 -6.56
C LEU A 123 0.22 -13.10 -6.26
N LEU A 124 0.01 -12.26 -7.26
CA LEU A 124 -0.59 -10.93 -7.09
C LEU A 124 -2.09 -11.00 -6.79
N PHE A 125 -2.82 -11.88 -7.46
CA PHE A 125 -4.28 -11.93 -7.38
C PHE A 125 -4.82 -12.99 -6.42
N LEU A 126 -4.05 -14.07 -6.17
CA LEU A 126 -4.48 -15.18 -5.31
C LEU A 126 -4.95 -14.73 -3.91
N PRO A 127 -4.26 -13.84 -3.18
CA PRO A 127 -4.76 -13.39 -1.88
C PRO A 127 -6.12 -12.71 -1.94
N ARG A 128 -6.38 -11.92 -2.99
CA ARG A 128 -7.69 -11.27 -3.22
C ARG A 128 -8.77 -12.29 -3.52
N ILE A 129 -8.47 -13.23 -4.40
CA ILE A 129 -9.38 -14.33 -4.75
C ILE A 129 -9.74 -15.14 -3.51
N LEU A 130 -8.74 -15.50 -2.70
CA LEU A 130 -8.95 -16.24 -1.45
C LEU A 130 -9.75 -15.42 -0.43
N GLY A 131 -9.51 -14.11 -0.33
CA GLY A 131 -10.30 -13.22 0.53
C GLY A 131 -11.78 -13.20 0.12
N VAL A 132 -12.06 -13.03 -1.17
CA VAL A 132 -13.43 -13.09 -1.69
C VAL A 132 -14.04 -14.47 -1.47
N ALA A 133 -13.31 -15.54 -1.74
CA ALA A 133 -13.75 -16.91 -1.50
C ALA A 133 -14.09 -17.16 -0.02
N ALA A 134 -13.29 -16.65 0.91
CA ALA A 134 -13.54 -16.75 2.35
C ALA A 134 -14.86 -16.09 2.75
N VAL A 135 -15.17 -14.90 2.21
CA VAL A 135 -16.46 -14.22 2.43
C VAL A 135 -17.63 -15.07 1.90
N PHE A 136 -17.46 -15.71 0.73
CA PHE A 136 -18.47 -16.64 0.19
C PHE A 136 -18.65 -17.88 1.07
N MET A 137 -17.57 -18.48 1.53
CA MET A 137 -17.60 -19.67 2.41
C MET A 137 -18.29 -19.38 3.74
N ARG A 138 -18.07 -18.18 4.31
CA ARG A 138 -18.70 -17.72 5.55
C ARG A 138 -20.10 -17.18 5.37
N ARG A 139 -20.57 -17.03 4.12
CA ARG A 139 -21.90 -16.45 3.78
C ARG A 139 -22.09 -15.01 4.26
N GLU A 140 -21.00 -14.23 4.34
CA GLU A 140 -20.94 -12.85 4.86
C GLU A 140 -21.14 -11.79 3.76
N GLN A 141 -21.53 -12.14 2.52
CA GLN A 141 -21.63 -11.21 1.38
C GLN A 141 -22.54 -10.00 1.66
N LYS A 142 -23.57 -10.18 2.52
CA LYS A 142 -24.50 -9.09 2.89
C LYS A 142 -23.80 -7.96 3.63
N GLU A 143 -22.74 -8.26 4.38
CA GLU A 143 -21.96 -7.29 5.15
C GLU A 143 -21.11 -6.40 4.24
N TYR A 144 -20.79 -6.91 3.03
CA TYR A 144 -20.05 -6.20 1.98
C TYR A 144 -20.96 -5.61 0.89
N GLY A 145 -22.24 -5.39 1.19
CA GLY A 145 -23.21 -4.80 0.27
C GLY A 145 -23.90 -5.79 -0.67
N GLY A 146 -23.62 -7.10 -0.54
CA GLY A 146 -24.18 -8.19 -1.36
C GLY A 146 -23.18 -8.76 -2.36
N THR A 147 -23.49 -9.91 -2.94
CA THR A 147 -22.62 -10.67 -3.84
C THR A 147 -22.06 -9.81 -5.00
N PHE A 148 -22.94 -9.09 -5.68
CA PHE A 148 -22.56 -8.31 -6.86
C PHE A 148 -21.71 -7.09 -6.49
N SER A 149 -22.04 -6.44 -5.38
CA SER A 149 -21.24 -5.33 -4.83
C SER A 149 -19.86 -5.80 -4.38
N LEU A 150 -19.76 -6.95 -3.72
CA LEU A 150 -18.49 -7.54 -3.31
C LEU A 150 -17.58 -7.81 -4.52
N LEU A 151 -18.08 -8.45 -5.58
CA LEU A 151 -17.29 -8.74 -6.78
C LEU A 151 -16.86 -7.47 -7.51
N LYS A 152 -17.76 -6.49 -7.66
CA LYS A 152 -17.43 -5.18 -8.23
C LYS A 152 -16.39 -4.45 -7.39
N SER A 153 -16.52 -4.50 -6.06
CA SER A 153 -15.58 -3.88 -5.14
C SER A 153 -14.18 -4.51 -5.25
N ALA A 154 -14.11 -5.84 -5.31
CA ALA A 154 -12.84 -6.54 -5.50
C ALA A 154 -12.18 -6.21 -6.85
N ALA A 155 -12.96 -6.10 -7.92
CA ALA A 155 -12.46 -5.69 -9.23
C ALA A 155 -11.96 -4.23 -9.21
N LEU A 156 -12.73 -3.30 -8.64
CA LEU A 156 -12.36 -1.89 -8.52
C LEU A 156 -11.10 -1.71 -7.67
N GLU A 157 -11.04 -2.39 -6.52
CA GLU A 157 -9.84 -2.39 -5.65
C GLU A 157 -8.62 -2.91 -6.41
N SER A 158 -8.76 -3.99 -7.18
CA SER A 158 -7.66 -4.54 -7.98
C SER A 158 -7.16 -3.53 -9.03
N VAL A 159 -8.05 -2.83 -9.72
CA VAL A 159 -7.66 -1.79 -10.68
C VAL A 159 -6.93 -0.64 -9.97
N LEU A 160 -7.46 -0.16 -8.84
CA LEU A 160 -6.80 0.90 -8.06
C LEU A 160 -5.44 0.45 -7.55
N ALA A 161 -5.31 -0.80 -7.09
CA ALA A 161 -4.04 -1.35 -6.63
C ALA A 161 -3.00 -1.43 -7.75
N ILE A 162 -3.40 -1.85 -8.96
CA ILE A 162 -2.53 -1.87 -10.16
C ILE A 162 -2.05 -0.45 -10.50
N LEU A 163 -2.96 0.53 -10.50
CA LEU A 163 -2.60 1.92 -10.80
C LEU A 163 -1.72 2.56 -9.72
N GLN A 164 -1.86 2.15 -8.47
CA GLN A 164 -1.05 2.68 -7.37
C GLN A 164 0.27 1.92 -7.17
N ALA A 165 0.42 0.69 -7.67
CA ALA A 165 1.60 -0.13 -7.47
C ALA A 165 2.91 0.54 -7.94
N PRO A 166 3.01 1.14 -9.14
CA PRO A 166 4.22 1.83 -9.56
C PRO A 166 4.56 3.06 -8.70
N ILE A 167 3.54 3.77 -8.21
CA ILE A 167 3.72 4.94 -7.33
C ILE A 167 4.33 4.48 -6.00
N ARG A 168 3.77 3.41 -5.39
CA ARG A 168 4.32 2.81 -4.17
C ARG A 168 5.72 2.25 -4.39
N MET A 169 5.98 1.59 -5.53
CA MET A 169 7.30 1.06 -5.87
C MET A 169 8.38 2.17 -5.85
N LEU A 170 8.15 3.29 -6.50
CA LEU A 170 9.10 4.41 -6.48
C LEU A 170 9.22 5.04 -5.08
N ALA A 171 8.09 5.28 -4.40
CA ALA A 171 8.10 5.86 -3.07
C ALA A 171 8.83 4.96 -2.07
N HIS A 172 8.54 3.66 -2.04
CA HIS A 172 9.20 2.70 -1.16
C HIS A 172 10.70 2.56 -1.50
N SER A 173 11.08 2.59 -2.77
CA SER A 173 12.49 2.58 -3.17
C SER A 173 13.24 3.80 -2.61
N LEU A 174 12.63 4.98 -2.68
CA LEU A 174 13.16 6.19 -2.06
C LEU A 174 13.23 6.09 -0.53
N PHE A 175 12.21 5.51 0.12
CA PHE A 175 12.18 5.33 1.57
C PHE A 175 13.27 4.38 2.05
N VAL A 176 13.51 3.28 1.31
CA VAL A 176 14.62 2.36 1.58
C VAL A 176 15.96 3.09 1.47
N LEU A 177 16.18 3.86 0.41
CA LEU A 177 17.40 4.63 0.22
C LEU A 177 17.62 5.62 1.37
N ILE A 178 16.58 6.37 1.77
CA ILE A 178 16.62 7.29 2.90
C ILE A 178 16.94 6.55 4.21
N ALA A 179 16.30 5.41 4.45
CA ALA A 179 16.53 4.63 5.66
C ALA A 179 17.95 4.07 5.75
N LEU A 180 18.53 3.67 4.62
CA LEU A 180 19.92 3.19 4.54
C LEU A 180 20.95 4.31 4.70
N THR A 181 20.64 5.53 4.30
CA THR A 181 21.53 6.70 4.46
C THR A 181 21.52 7.26 5.89
N GLY A 182 20.65 6.76 6.77
CA GLY A 182 20.57 7.18 8.18
C GLY A 182 19.94 8.55 8.40
N LEU A 183 19.32 9.14 7.39
CA LEU A 183 18.58 10.40 7.53
C LEU A 183 17.43 10.24 8.53
N LYS A 184 17.44 11.09 9.56
CA LYS A 184 16.41 11.08 10.60
C LYS A 184 15.08 11.58 10.03
N LEU A 185 14.01 10.88 10.38
CA LEU A 185 12.65 11.28 10.07
C LEU A 185 12.05 12.03 11.26
N GLU A 186 11.52 13.22 10.99
CA GLU A 186 10.62 13.86 11.93
C GLU A 186 9.26 13.13 11.92
N TRP A 187 8.75 12.87 13.12
CA TRP A 187 7.44 12.26 13.27
C TRP A 187 6.35 13.33 13.14
N LYS A 188 5.46 13.15 12.16
CA LYS A 188 4.21 13.91 12.05
C LYS A 188 3.06 12.91 12.09
N SER A 189 2.12 13.13 13.00
CA SER A 189 0.89 12.33 13.03
C SER A 189 0.15 12.46 11.70
N PRO A 190 -0.27 11.35 11.08
CA PRO A 190 -1.14 11.43 9.92
C PRO A 190 -2.47 12.11 10.30
N PRO A 191 -3.11 12.81 9.36
CA PRO A 191 -4.44 13.38 9.59
C PRO A 191 -5.42 12.25 9.92
N ARG A 192 -6.23 12.47 10.96
CA ARG A 192 -7.25 11.48 11.41
C ARG A 192 -8.56 11.62 10.66
N GLU A 193 -8.79 12.77 10.06
CA GLU A 193 -10.02 13.06 9.29
C GLU A 193 -9.74 13.01 7.79
N ALA A 194 -10.69 12.51 7.04
CA ALA A 194 -10.60 12.50 5.60
C ALA A 194 -10.74 13.94 5.06
N HIS A 195 -9.70 14.40 4.38
CA HIS A 195 -9.68 15.68 3.68
C HIS A 195 -9.31 15.42 2.21
N ALA A 196 -9.99 16.13 1.31
CA ALA A 196 -9.60 16.11 -0.09
C ALA A 196 -8.19 16.67 -0.24
N VAL A 197 -7.30 15.94 -0.89
CA VAL A 197 -5.93 16.39 -1.14
C VAL A 197 -5.94 17.54 -2.13
N PRO A 198 -5.42 18.75 -1.76
CA PRO A 198 -5.32 19.87 -2.68
C PRO A 198 -4.32 19.58 -3.81
N TRP A 199 -4.63 20.01 -5.02
CA TRP A 199 -3.76 19.87 -6.18
C TRP A 199 -2.33 20.35 -5.92
N ARG A 200 -2.17 21.51 -5.28
CA ARG A 200 -0.84 22.06 -4.94
C ARG A 200 -0.04 21.10 -4.04
N HIS A 201 -0.69 20.43 -3.12
CA HIS A 201 -0.05 19.49 -2.22
C HIS A 201 0.39 18.22 -2.97
N ALA A 202 -0.49 17.65 -3.80
CA ALA A 202 -0.19 16.49 -4.63
C ALA A 202 0.97 16.80 -5.61
N VAL A 203 0.93 17.94 -6.30
CA VAL A 203 2.01 18.39 -7.20
C VAL A 203 3.33 18.50 -6.43
N ARG A 204 3.35 19.18 -5.28
CA ARG A 204 4.60 19.37 -4.51
C ARG A 204 5.23 18.04 -4.09
N GLN A 205 4.42 17.04 -3.78
CA GLN A 205 4.93 15.74 -3.30
C GLN A 205 5.27 14.77 -4.44
N LEU A 206 4.48 14.73 -5.51
CA LEU A 206 4.59 13.73 -6.55
C LEU A 206 5.28 14.24 -7.83
N ALA A 207 5.28 15.57 -8.11
CA ALA A 207 5.88 16.11 -9.32
C ALA A 207 7.38 15.80 -9.47
N PRO A 208 8.22 15.83 -8.44
CA PRO A 208 9.62 15.45 -8.60
C PRO A 208 9.77 14.02 -9.12
N MET A 209 8.98 13.09 -8.60
CA MET A 209 8.99 11.70 -9.02
C MET A 209 8.43 11.52 -10.44
N SER A 210 7.28 12.15 -10.73
CA SER A 210 6.66 12.11 -12.07
C SER A 210 7.54 12.78 -13.12
N GLY A 211 8.23 13.86 -12.75
CA GLY A 211 9.16 14.58 -13.63
C GLY A 211 10.37 13.74 -14.04
N VAL A 212 11.00 13.06 -13.08
CA VAL A 212 12.12 12.13 -13.38
C VAL A 212 11.66 11.02 -14.33
N ILE A 213 10.50 10.43 -14.06
CA ILE A 213 9.94 9.38 -14.94
C ILE A 213 9.60 9.93 -16.33
N GLY A 214 9.05 11.14 -16.41
CA GLY A 214 8.78 11.80 -17.70
C GLY A 214 10.05 12.01 -18.52
N LEU A 215 11.14 12.45 -17.88
CA LEU A 215 12.44 12.60 -18.54
C LEU A 215 13.03 11.26 -18.99
N LEU A 216 12.92 10.22 -18.17
CA LEU A 216 13.38 8.87 -18.55
C LEU A 216 12.54 8.32 -19.71
N ALA A 217 11.22 8.48 -19.67
CA ALA A 217 10.34 8.07 -20.76
C ALA A 217 10.66 8.81 -22.06
N LEU A 218 10.95 10.10 -22.00
CA LEU A 218 11.40 10.88 -23.15
C LEU A 218 12.73 10.34 -23.70
N GLY A 219 13.71 10.05 -22.83
CA GLY A 219 14.97 9.44 -23.22
C GLY A 219 14.78 8.10 -23.92
N VAL A 220 13.93 7.24 -23.40
CA VAL A 220 13.56 5.96 -24.04
C VAL A 220 12.90 6.19 -25.40
N ALA A 221 11.95 7.14 -25.49
CA ALA A 221 11.25 7.46 -26.73
C ALA A 221 12.18 7.93 -27.85
N LEU A 222 13.23 8.65 -27.50
CA LEU A 222 14.22 9.16 -28.45
C LEU A 222 15.13 8.05 -28.99
N ILE A 223 15.33 6.96 -28.24
CA ILE A 223 16.16 5.82 -28.65
C ILE A 223 15.29 4.77 -29.37
N ASP A 224 14.20 4.36 -28.74
CA ASP A 224 13.25 3.38 -29.28
C ASP A 224 11.84 3.64 -28.76
N SER A 225 10.99 4.23 -29.60
CA SER A 225 9.61 4.54 -29.22
C SER A 225 8.75 3.29 -28.94
N SER A 226 9.13 2.13 -29.50
CA SER A 226 8.40 0.86 -29.27
C SER A 226 8.54 0.37 -27.84
N ALA A 227 9.67 0.66 -27.20
CA ALA A 227 9.91 0.31 -25.81
C ALA A 227 8.92 1.00 -24.83
N LEU A 228 8.34 2.15 -25.21
CA LEU A 228 7.33 2.83 -24.40
C LEU A 228 6.07 1.99 -24.20
N LEU A 229 5.67 1.17 -25.18
CA LEU A 229 4.50 0.30 -25.05
C LEU A 229 4.69 -0.71 -23.90
N TRP A 230 5.91 -1.24 -23.75
CA TRP A 230 6.26 -2.18 -22.68
C TRP A 230 6.35 -1.49 -21.31
N LEU A 231 6.75 -0.22 -21.29
CA LEU A 231 6.82 0.57 -20.05
C LEU A 231 5.47 1.19 -19.66
N MET A 232 4.46 1.12 -20.54
CA MET A 232 3.13 1.71 -20.30
C MET A 232 2.46 1.26 -18.99
N PRO A 233 2.48 -0.02 -18.61
CA PRO A 233 1.86 -0.47 -17.35
C PRO A 233 2.46 0.18 -16.09
N VAL A 234 3.68 0.66 -16.17
CA VAL A 234 4.39 1.37 -15.09
C VAL A 234 4.37 2.87 -15.32
N GLY A 235 4.67 3.33 -16.54
CA GLY A 235 4.81 4.74 -16.89
C GLY A 235 3.49 5.51 -16.83
N LEU A 236 2.38 4.92 -17.32
CA LEU A 236 1.09 5.58 -17.33
C LEU A 236 0.56 5.88 -15.90
N PRO A 237 0.57 4.93 -14.94
CA PRO A 237 0.21 5.23 -13.56
C PRO A 237 1.07 6.31 -12.92
N LEU A 238 2.36 6.35 -13.24
CA LEU A 238 3.28 7.36 -12.71
C LEU A 238 3.02 8.76 -13.30
N ALA A 239 2.68 8.83 -14.59
CA ALA A 239 2.24 10.07 -15.22
C ALA A 239 0.91 10.57 -14.62
N LEU A 240 0.02 9.65 -14.26
CA LEU A 240 -1.27 9.93 -13.65
C LEU A 240 -1.23 10.01 -12.11
N ALA A 241 -0.06 9.92 -11.46
CA ALA A 241 0.05 9.85 -10.02
C ALA A 241 -0.61 11.04 -9.30
N ILE A 242 -0.44 12.26 -9.83
CA ILE A 242 -1.02 13.48 -9.26
C ILE A 242 -2.55 13.46 -9.35
N PRO A 243 -3.18 13.34 -10.53
CA PRO A 243 -4.63 13.29 -10.61
C PRO A 243 -5.21 12.07 -9.87
N LEU A 244 -4.55 10.92 -9.88
CA LEU A 244 -4.98 9.74 -9.13
C LEU A 244 -5.06 10.03 -7.63
N ALA A 245 -4.01 10.63 -7.04
CA ALA A 245 -3.99 10.97 -5.63
C ALA A 245 -5.08 11.99 -5.26
N VAL A 246 -5.31 13.00 -6.11
CA VAL A 246 -6.35 14.01 -5.87
C VAL A 246 -7.76 13.43 -6.02
N TRP A 247 -8.03 12.69 -7.08
CA TRP A 247 -9.38 12.17 -7.33
C TRP A 247 -9.78 11.08 -6.32
N THR A 248 -8.87 10.16 -5.98
CA THR A 248 -9.18 9.10 -5.01
C THR A 248 -9.35 9.64 -3.58
N SER A 249 -8.87 10.84 -3.27
CA SER A 249 -9.06 11.50 -1.97
C SER A 249 -10.38 12.27 -1.84
N GLN A 250 -11.17 12.40 -2.94
CA GLN A 250 -12.41 13.18 -2.92
C GLN A 250 -13.49 12.54 -2.05
N ILE A 251 -13.95 13.25 -1.03
CA ILE A 251 -14.99 12.80 -0.10
C ILE A 251 -16.29 12.48 -0.86
N ALA A 252 -16.66 13.30 -1.84
CA ALA A 252 -17.85 13.09 -2.65
C ALA A 252 -17.79 11.77 -3.43
N LEU A 253 -16.61 11.39 -3.96
CA LEU A 253 -16.42 10.10 -4.62
C LEU A 253 -16.62 8.93 -3.65
N GLY A 254 -16.02 9.01 -2.46
CA GLY A 254 -16.19 8.00 -1.42
C GLY A 254 -17.64 7.84 -1.00
N GLN A 255 -18.36 8.96 -0.81
CA GLN A 255 -19.80 8.95 -0.48
C GLN A 255 -20.63 8.34 -1.62
N ALA A 256 -20.33 8.65 -2.88
CA ALA A 256 -21.03 8.09 -4.04
C ALA A 256 -20.81 6.57 -4.14
N LEU A 257 -19.58 6.08 -3.92
CA LEU A 257 -19.28 4.65 -3.89
C LEU A 257 -20.02 3.94 -2.75
N ARG A 258 -20.03 4.54 -1.56
CA ARG A 258 -20.78 4.03 -0.41
C ARG A 258 -22.29 3.98 -0.67
N ALA A 259 -22.87 5.00 -1.30
CA ALA A 259 -24.29 5.01 -1.68
C ALA A 259 -24.63 3.85 -2.65
N GLN A 260 -23.68 3.49 -3.53
CA GLN A 260 -23.80 2.34 -4.43
C GLN A 260 -23.42 1.00 -3.76
N ARG A 261 -23.15 0.98 -2.46
CA ARG A 261 -22.70 -0.19 -1.69
C ARG A 261 -21.41 -0.81 -2.23
N LEU A 262 -20.49 0.03 -2.74
CA LEU A 262 -19.18 -0.39 -3.23
C LEU A 262 -18.10 -0.08 -2.19
N LEU A 263 -17.10 -0.95 -2.12
CA LEU A 263 -15.96 -0.87 -1.20
C LEU A 263 -16.36 -0.79 0.29
N LEU A 264 -17.51 -1.38 0.63
CA LEU A 264 -17.99 -1.44 2.02
C LEU A 264 -17.21 -2.49 2.82
N ILE A 265 -17.02 -2.20 4.10
CA ILE A 265 -16.56 -3.14 5.13
C ILE A 265 -17.70 -3.46 6.11
N PRO A 266 -17.63 -4.58 6.84
CA PRO A 266 -18.69 -4.98 7.78
C PRO A 266 -19.06 -3.90 8.79
N GLU A 267 -18.09 -3.16 9.32
CA GLU A 267 -18.27 -2.08 10.30
C GLU A 267 -19.08 -0.89 9.76
N GLU A 268 -19.07 -0.68 8.44
CA GLU A 268 -19.89 0.36 7.78
C GLU A 268 -21.31 -0.13 7.53
N SER A 269 -21.47 -1.42 7.27
CA SER A 269 -22.80 -2.04 7.10
C SER A 269 -23.52 -2.23 8.45
N TRP A 270 -22.79 -2.66 9.47
CA TRP A 270 -23.27 -2.92 10.83
C TRP A 270 -22.32 -2.30 11.86
N SER A 271 -22.48 -1.00 12.05
CA SER A 271 -21.59 -0.26 12.98
C SER A 271 -21.62 -0.83 14.40
N PRO A 272 -20.47 -1.33 14.93
CA PRO A 272 -20.37 -1.82 16.29
C PRO A 272 -20.79 -0.78 17.32
N PRO A 273 -21.33 -1.19 18.50
CA PRO A 273 -21.78 -0.24 19.54
C PRO A 273 -20.69 0.74 19.99
N VAL A 274 -19.45 0.28 20.05
CA VAL A 274 -18.29 1.12 20.42
C VAL A 274 -18.08 2.24 19.41
N LEU A 275 -18.09 1.97 18.10
CA LEU A 275 -17.94 2.98 17.06
C LEU A 275 -19.11 3.96 17.06
N ARG A 276 -20.34 3.47 17.22
CA ARG A 276 -21.53 4.34 17.34
C ARG A 276 -21.42 5.31 18.53
N ARG A 277 -20.96 4.82 19.68
CA ARG A 277 -20.72 5.67 20.86
C ARG A 277 -19.61 6.70 20.60
N ALA A 278 -18.49 6.29 19.99
CA ALA A 278 -17.40 7.17 19.65
C ALA A 278 -17.85 8.30 18.71
N TRP A 279 -18.63 7.98 17.66
CA TRP A 279 -19.18 9.00 16.74
C TRP A 279 -20.18 9.93 17.41
N LEU A 280 -21.03 9.43 18.31
CA LEU A 280 -21.95 10.26 19.08
C LEU A 280 -21.18 11.22 19.99
N HIS A 281 -20.09 10.78 20.63
CA HIS A 281 -19.24 11.68 21.41
C HIS A 281 -18.55 12.73 20.55
N ALA A 282 -17.93 12.34 19.43
CA ALA A 282 -17.27 13.25 18.51
C ALA A 282 -18.26 14.31 17.98
N SER A 283 -19.47 13.90 17.59
CA SER A 283 -20.49 14.81 17.06
C SER A 283 -21.04 15.79 18.13
N ARG A 284 -21.05 15.39 19.40
CA ARG A 284 -21.42 16.29 20.52
C ARG A 284 -20.34 17.34 20.77
N LEU A 285 -19.08 16.94 20.71
CA LEU A 285 -17.95 17.86 20.89
C LEU A 285 -17.78 18.83 19.72
N ALA A 286 -18.18 18.43 18.51
CA ALA A 286 -18.13 19.27 17.32
C ALA A 286 -19.29 20.31 17.25
N ARG A 287 -20.31 20.20 18.11
CA ARG A 287 -21.36 21.24 18.19
C ARG A 287 -20.78 22.46 18.92
N PRO A 288 -20.86 23.68 18.34
CA PRO A 288 -20.50 24.89 19.07
C PRO A 288 -21.33 24.95 20.36
N ALA A 289 -20.68 25.28 21.47
CA ALA A 289 -21.38 25.50 22.71
C ALA A 289 -22.51 26.52 22.45
N PRO A 290 -23.75 26.31 22.96
CA PRO A 290 -24.80 27.31 22.83
C PRO A 290 -24.23 28.60 23.41
N LEU A 291 -24.28 29.70 22.59
CA LEU A 291 -23.93 31.03 23.06
C LEU A 291 -24.74 31.26 24.33
N ALA A 292 -24.04 31.39 25.46
CA ALA A 292 -24.69 31.84 26.68
C ALA A 292 -25.28 33.22 26.38
N VAL A 293 -26.59 33.26 26.25
CA VAL A 293 -27.33 34.54 26.19
C VAL A 293 -27.17 35.14 27.58
N LEU A 294 -26.27 36.12 27.69
CA LEU A 294 -26.18 37.01 28.85
C LEU A 294 -27.33 37.99 28.85
#